data_9721ae13f8a5b3af14e7d8fbf2745e8e
#
_entry.id   9721ae13f8a5b3af14e7d8fbf2745e8e
#
_cell.length_a   1.000
_cell.length_b   1.000
_cell.length_c   1.000
_cell.angle_alpha   90.00
_cell.angle_beta   90.00
_cell.angle_gamma   90.00
#
_symmetry.space_group_name_H-M   'P 1'
#
loop_
_entity.id
_entity.type
_entity.pdbx_description
1 polymer ?
#
loop_
_entity_poly.entity_id
_entity_poly.type
_entity_poly.pdbx_seq_one_letter_code
_entity_poly.pdbx_strand_id
1 'polypeptide(L)' 'MPTNDERAERGRQILEIYAVQFGDPYDPSGNLIDVLTDLMHAAAREPELGLEFESSLKMARFHFEAETEECLDV' A
#
# COMPACT_ATOMS: atom_id res chain seq x y z
N MET A 1 -13.81 2.28 13.01
CA MET A 1 -12.78 2.69 12.04
C MET A 1 -11.40 2.52 12.63
N PRO A 2 -10.44 1.94 11.89
CA PRO A 2 -9.08 1.85 12.40
C PRO A 2 -8.44 3.24 12.50
N THR A 3 -7.56 3.39 13.46
CA THR A 3 -6.77 4.61 13.59
C THR A 3 -5.65 4.63 12.56
N ASN A 4 -5.00 5.79 12.39
CA ASN A 4 -3.86 5.90 11.50
C ASN A 4 -2.70 5.01 11.97
N ASP A 5 -2.52 4.86 13.27
CA ASP A 5 -1.50 3.98 13.82
C ASP A 5 -1.79 2.51 13.48
N GLU A 6 -3.06 2.11 13.57
CA GLU A 6 -3.46 0.75 13.21
C GLU A 6 -3.28 0.49 11.73
N ARG A 7 -3.58 1.47 10.88
CA ARG A 7 -3.36 1.35 9.44
C ARG A 7 -1.88 1.23 9.11
N ALA A 8 -1.05 2.04 9.78
CA ALA A 8 0.39 1.98 9.58
C ALA A 8 0.94 0.61 9.99
N GLU A 9 0.44 0.04 11.09
CA GLU A 9 0.86 -1.27 11.54
C GLU A 9 0.47 -2.36 10.55
N ARG A 10 -0.72 -2.27 9.97
CA ARG A 10 -1.14 -3.21 8.93
C ARG A 10 -0.23 -3.15 7.72
N GLY A 11 0.11 -1.95 7.28
CA GLY A 11 1.03 -1.76 6.16
C GLY A 11 2.41 -2.32 6.48
N ARG A 12 2.89 -2.08 7.69
CA ARG A 12 4.17 -2.60 8.14
C ARG A 12 4.20 -4.13 8.10
N GLN A 13 3.12 -4.76 8.53
CA GLN A 13 3.02 -6.23 8.50
C GLN A 13 3.08 -6.78 7.08
N ILE A 14 2.40 -6.11 6.15
CA ILE A 14 2.43 -6.52 4.74
C ILE A 14 3.84 -6.43 4.18
N LEU A 15 4.53 -5.32 4.44
CA LEU A 15 5.90 -5.12 3.97
C LEU A 15 6.86 -6.14 4.60
N GLU A 16 6.63 -6.48 5.86
CA GLU A 16 7.46 -7.46 6.56
C GLU A 16 7.30 -8.85 5.96
N ILE A 17 6.05 -9.25 5.69
CA ILE A 17 5.78 -10.53 5.04
C ILE A 17 6.41 -10.56 3.65
N TYR A 18 6.26 -9.48 2.90
CA TYR A 18 6.84 -9.39 1.56
C TYR A 18 8.36 -9.52 1.61
N ALA A 19 9.00 -8.83 2.54
CA ALA A 19 10.45 -8.85 2.69
C ALA A 19 10.97 -10.26 2.97
N VAL A 20 10.26 -11.00 3.82
CA VAL A 20 10.66 -12.36 4.19
C VAL A 20 10.51 -13.31 3.01
N GLN A 21 9.44 -13.20 2.25
CA GLN A 21 9.13 -14.17 1.19
C GLN A 21 9.75 -13.83 -0.16
N PHE A 22 9.83 -12.58 -0.51
CA PHE A 22 10.21 -12.17 -1.86
C PHE A 22 11.26 -11.08 -1.92
N GLY A 23 11.39 -10.30 -0.86
CA GLY A 23 12.19 -9.08 -0.89
C GLY A 23 13.53 -9.22 -0.18
N ASP A 24 14.01 -8.06 0.28
CA ASP A 24 15.26 -7.94 0.99
C ASP A 24 14.99 -7.25 2.34
N PRO A 25 15.24 -7.94 3.47
CA PRO A 25 14.97 -7.36 4.78
C PRO A 25 15.78 -6.09 5.07
N TYR A 26 16.82 -5.84 4.28
CA TYR A 26 17.68 -4.67 4.49
C TYR A 26 17.35 -3.51 3.53
N ASP A 27 16.31 -3.66 2.71
CA ASP A 27 15.93 -2.63 1.74
C ASP A 27 14.43 -2.37 1.76
N PRO A 28 13.92 -1.69 2.79
CA PRO A 28 12.47 -1.43 2.89
C PRO A 28 11.93 -0.58 1.75
N SER A 29 12.71 0.38 1.23
CA SER A 29 12.26 1.20 0.10
C SER A 29 12.10 0.37 -1.16
N GLY A 30 13.05 -0.50 -1.43
CA GLY A 30 12.97 -1.40 -2.58
C GLY A 30 11.80 -2.35 -2.45
N ASN A 31 11.56 -2.86 -1.24
CA ASN A 31 10.41 -3.75 -0.99
C ASN A 31 9.08 -3.05 -1.28
N LEU A 32 8.95 -1.77 -0.90
CA LEU A 32 7.74 -1.02 -1.18
C LEU A 32 7.52 -0.86 -2.68
N ILE A 33 8.57 -0.51 -3.41
CA ILE A 33 8.49 -0.38 -4.87
C ILE A 33 8.10 -1.72 -5.48
N ASP A 34 8.73 -2.79 -5.03
CA ASP A 34 8.53 -4.12 -5.60
C ASP A 34 7.13 -4.66 -5.33
N VAL A 35 6.60 -4.47 -4.11
CA VAL A 35 5.25 -4.93 -3.81
C VAL A 35 4.22 -4.17 -4.64
N LEU A 36 4.42 -2.87 -4.83
CA LEU A 36 3.52 -2.09 -5.68
C LEU A 36 3.60 -2.56 -7.13
N THR A 37 4.80 -2.82 -7.62
CA THR A 37 5.01 -3.32 -8.98
C THR A 37 4.33 -4.67 -9.17
N ASP A 38 4.50 -5.56 -8.21
CA ASP A 38 3.89 -6.89 -8.27
C ASP A 38 2.36 -6.80 -8.26
N LEU A 39 1.80 -5.90 -7.44
CA LEU A 39 0.37 -5.67 -7.42
C LEU A 39 -0.15 -5.14 -8.75
N MET A 40 0.61 -4.29 -9.41
CA MET A 40 0.24 -3.80 -10.75
C MET A 40 0.22 -4.93 -11.77
N HIS A 41 1.20 -5.84 -11.70
CA HIS A 41 1.20 -7.01 -12.58
C HIS A 41 0.01 -7.92 -12.32
N ALA A 42 -0.30 -8.15 -11.05
CA ALA A 42 -1.47 -8.97 -10.70
C ALA A 42 -2.75 -8.33 -11.22
N ALA A 43 -2.90 -7.03 -11.02
CA ALA A 43 -4.08 -6.30 -11.49
C ALA A 43 -4.21 -6.37 -13.01
N ALA A 44 -3.10 -6.27 -13.73
CA ALA A 44 -3.12 -6.33 -15.19
C ALA A 44 -3.54 -7.70 -15.72
N ARG A 45 -3.25 -8.75 -14.97
CA ARG A 45 -3.60 -10.13 -15.39
C ARG A 45 -4.97 -10.57 -14.94
N GLU A 46 -5.51 -9.91 -13.91
CA GLU A 46 -6.84 -10.21 -13.40
C GLU A 46 -7.78 -9.15 -13.94
N PRO A 47 -8.63 -9.46 -14.91
CA PRO A 47 -9.51 -8.44 -15.53
C PRO A 47 -10.35 -7.68 -14.52
N GLU A 48 -10.72 -8.33 -13.43
CA GLU A 48 -11.52 -7.70 -12.38
C GLU A 48 -10.72 -6.66 -11.59
N LEU A 49 -9.41 -6.81 -11.54
CA LEU A 49 -8.52 -5.89 -10.82
C LEU A 49 -7.83 -4.91 -11.77
N GLY A 50 -7.55 -5.33 -13.00
CA GLY A 50 -6.75 -4.57 -13.94
C GLY A 50 -7.29 -3.19 -14.25
N LEU A 51 -8.60 -3.08 -14.37
CA LEU A 51 -9.24 -1.81 -14.70
C LEU A 51 -9.32 -0.89 -13.49
N GLU A 52 -9.16 -1.45 -12.29
CA GLU A 52 -9.40 -0.72 -11.05
C GLU A 52 -8.13 -0.28 -10.31
N PHE A 53 -6.95 -0.72 -10.76
CA PHE A 53 -5.75 -0.43 -9.98
C PHE A 53 -5.51 1.06 -9.82
N GLU A 54 -5.52 1.82 -10.90
CA GLU A 54 -5.27 3.27 -10.84
C GLU A 54 -6.38 3.97 -10.04
N SER A 55 -7.62 3.57 -10.23
CA SER A 55 -8.74 4.12 -9.46
C SER A 55 -8.60 3.80 -7.99
N SER A 56 -8.23 2.57 -7.67
CA SER A 56 -8.03 2.14 -6.29
C SER A 56 -6.89 2.91 -5.62
N LEU A 57 -5.80 3.10 -6.35
CA LEU A 57 -4.65 3.85 -5.86
C LEU A 57 -5.03 5.30 -5.59
N LYS A 58 -5.80 5.89 -6.49
CA LYS A 58 -6.28 7.25 -6.34
C LYS A 58 -7.17 7.40 -5.11
N MET A 59 -8.07 6.44 -4.90
CA MET A 59 -8.92 6.43 -3.71
C MET A 59 -8.11 6.22 -2.44
N ALA A 60 -7.12 5.33 -2.48
CA ALA A 60 -6.26 5.11 -1.32
C ALA A 60 -5.53 6.39 -0.93
N ARG A 61 -5.02 7.13 -1.93
CA ARG A 61 -4.37 8.40 -1.69
C ARG A 61 -5.34 9.42 -1.11
N PHE A 62 -6.55 9.46 -1.63
CA PHE A 62 -7.59 10.36 -1.12
C PHE A 62 -7.86 10.10 0.36
N HIS A 63 -8.02 8.83 0.73
CA HIS A 63 -8.23 8.46 2.13
C HIS A 63 -7.04 8.83 2.99
N PHE A 64 -5.83 8.55 2.49
CA PHE A 64 -4.61 8.86 3.23
C PHE A 64 -4.51 10.37 3.50
N GLU A 65 -4.74 11.18 2.48
CA GLU A 65 -4.66 12.62 2.62
C GLU A 65 -5.72 13.17 3.57
N ALA A 66 -6.95 12.66 3.48
CA ALA A 66 -8.03 13.08 4.37
C ALA A 66 -7.71 12.72 5.82
N GLU A 67 -7.19 11.52 6.05
CA GLU A 67 -6.86 11.06 7.40
C GLU A 67 -5.69 11.82 8.00
N THR A 68 -4.70 12.16 7.18
CA THR A 68 -3.55 12.91 7.68
C THR A 68 -3.83 14.39 7.82
N GLU A 69 -4.69 14.95 6.99
CA GLU A 69 -5.10 16.35 7.12
C GLU A 69 -5.81 16.62 8.44
N GLU A 70 -6.61 15.67 8.90
CA GLU A 70 -7.28 15.79 10.19
C GLU A 70 -6.26 15.91 11.32
N CYS A 71 -5.10 15.29 11.18
CA CYS A 71 -4.04 15.37 12.15
C CYS A 71 -3.23 16.66 12.04
N LEU A 72 -3.17 17.23 10.84
CA LEU A 72 -2.40 18.44 10.58
C LEU A 72 -3.18 19.71 10.83
N ASP A 73 -4.48 19.63 10.73
CA ASP A 73 -5.37 20.78 10.89
C ASP A 73 -5.66 21.02 12.37
N VAL A 74 -4.67 21.48 13.06
CA VAL A 74 -4.75 21.69 14.50
C VAL A 74 -4.86 23.18 14.81
#